data_bec517367d2c6b51ab97ae66426d0743
#
_entry.id   bec517367d2c6b51ab97ae66426d0743
#
_cell.length_a   1.000
_cell.length_b   1.000
_cell.length_c   1.000
_cell.angle_alpha   90.00
_cell.angle_beta   90.00
_cell.angle_gamma   90.00
#
_symmetry.space_group_name_H-M   'P 1'
#
loop_
_entity.id
_entity.type
_entity.pdbx_description
1 polymer ?
#
loop_
_entity_poly.entity_id
_entity_poly.type
_entity_poly.pdbx_seq_one_letter_code
_entity_poly.pdbx_strand_id
1 'polypeptide(L)'
;MANAKKSVLKIETWAKVGECDEELMTCAKHILLSTGSGAVVLYSNQKVVLTAAHICAQDKFDRIPRRPMQQYFKVIDRKNKEYIVEVIKYDADDDICILRSITGDLEPSFVPVSLKAPEYAEHVYNLAAPVGVIQGEMVPIFSGLFFGKAKNIMFGKNEIAFYSIPAIGGSSGSPIFNSKGELIGMVHSVHYRFHHITLSATYERLWNFLNVEHTQIIQCQKQYQH
;
A
#
# COMPACT_ATOMS: atom_id res chain seq x y z
N MET A 1 19.23 3.52 -3.20
CA MET A 1 18.25 3.42 -4.31
C MET A 1 18.18 2.04 -5.00
N ALA A 2 19.31 1.32 -5.24
CA ALA A 2 19.26 0.02 -5.92
C ALA A 2 18.43 -1.05 -5.15
N ASN A 3 18.52 -1.11 -3.83
CA ASN A 3 17.68 -2.00 -3.01
C ASN A 3 16.22 -1.52 -2.94
N ALA A 4 15.99 -0.21 -2.89
CA ALA A 4 14.65 0.36 -2.93
C ALA A 4 13.89 -0.06 -4.21
N LYS A 5 14.56 -0.01 -5.38
CA LYS A 5 13.97 -0.50 -6.64
C LYS A 5 13.53 -1.97 -6.56
N LYS A 6 14.29 -2.82 -5.84
CA LYS A 6 14.00 -4.26 -5.72
C LYS A 6 12.85 -4.58 -4.77
N SER A 7 12.43 -3.63 -3.94
CA SER A 7 11.35 -3.82 -2.96
C SER A 7 9.97 -3.45 -3.50
N VAL A 8 9.90 -2.69 -4.59
CA VAL A 8 8.64 -2.15 -5.11
C VAL A 8 7.83 -3.23 -5.81
N LEU A 9 6.54 -3.22 -5.54
CA LEU A 9 5.56 -4.17 -6.04
C LEU A 9 4.38 -3.43 -6.67
N LYS A 10 3.81 -4.03 -7.70
CA LYS A 10 2.47 -3.72 -8.19
C LYS A 10 1.46 -4.49 -7.35
N ILE A 11 0.35 -3.87 -7.01
CA ILE A 11 -0.77 -4.52 -6.32
C ILE A 11 -1.98 -4.50 -7.23
N GLU A 12 -2.66 -5.61 -7.28
CA GLU A 12 -3.92 -5.78 -7.99
C GLU A 12 -4.99 -6.27 -7.02
N THR A 13 -6.11 -5.57 -6.99
CA THR A 13 -7.31 -6.00 -6.27
C THR A 13 -8.26 -6.65 -7.25
N TRP A 14 -8.60 -7.90 -7.00
CA TRP A 14 -9.45 -8.70 -7.86
C TRP A 14 -10.73 -9.11 -7.14
N ALA A 15 -11.80 -9.27 -7.90
CA ALA A 15 -13.03 -9.89 -7.43
C ALA A 15 -13.30 -11.18 -8.21
N LYS A 16 -13.66 -12.24 -7.47
CA LYS A 16 -14.28 -13.44 -8.02
C LYS A 16 -15.79 -13.26 -7.94
N VAL A 17 -16.46 -13.24 -9.08
CA VAL A 17 -17.90 -13.00 -9.20
C VAL A 17 -18.59 -14.26 -9.71
N GLY A 18 -19.53 -14.78 -8.92
CA GLY A 18 -20.27 -16.00 -9.24
C GLY A 18 -19.54 -17.26 -8.82
N GLU A 19 -20.25 -18.38 -8.82
CA GLU A 19 -19.70 -19.71 -8.61
C GLU A 19 -19.58 -20.45 -9.94
N CYS A 20 -18.73 -21.47 -10.00
CA CYS A 20 -18.73 -22.36 -11.17
C CYS A 20 -20.00 -23.18 -11.16
N ASP A 21 -20.74 -23.14 -12.24
CA ASP A 21 -21.85 -24.05 -12.52
C ASP A 21 -21.30 -25.20 -13.36
N GLU A 22 -21.18 -26.38 -12.76
CA GLU A 22 -20.62 -27.55 -13.42
C GLU A 22 -21.52 -28.09 -14.54
N GLU A 23 -22.84 -27.90 -14.44
CA GLU A 23 -23.80 -28.35 -15.47
C GLU A 23 -23.76 -27.43 -16.69
N LEU A 24 -23.55 -26.11 -16.49
CA LEU A 24 -23.51 -25.12 -17.57
C LEU A 24 -22.09 -24.86 -18.09
N MET A 25 -21.08 -25.51 -17.53
CA MET A 25 -19.65 -25.27 -17.83
C MET A 25 -19.27 -23.79 -17.76
N THR A 26 -19.95 -23.00 -16.94
CA THR A 26 -19.67 -21.57 -16.74
C THR A 26 -18.99 -21.37 -15.40
N CYS A 27 -17.81 -20.78 -15.43
CA CYS A 27 -17.05 -20.49 -14.22
C CYS A 27 -17.12 -19.03 -13.83
N ALA A 28 -16.89 -18.80 -12.54
CA ALA A 28 -16.76 -17.47 -11.96
C ALA A 28 -15.80 -16.58 -12.76
N LYS A 29 -16.21 -15.35 -13.01
CA LYS A 29 -15.34 -14.36 -13.66
C LYS A 29 -14.45 -13.71 -12.61
N HIS A 30 -13.16 -13.55 -12.95
CA HIS A 30 -12.24 -12.74 -12.22
C HIS A 30 -12.17 -11.34 -12.84
N ILE A 31 -12.47 -10.32 -12.05
CA ILE A 31 -12.52 -8.93 -12.51
C ILE A 31 -11.47 -8.15 -11.74
N LEU A 32 -10.58 -7.45 -12.47
CA LEU A 32 -9.66 -6.50 -11.88
C LEU A 32 -10.43 -5.26 -11.44
N LEU A 33 -10.43 -4.97 -10.15
CA LEU A 33 -11.16 -3.84 -9.54
C LEU A 33 -10.29 -2.59 -9.48
N SER A 34 -9.04 -2.74 -9.05
CA SER A 34 -8.11 -1.62 -8.92
C SER A 34 -6.66 -2.09 -8.99
N THR A 35 -5.77 -1.12 -9.22
CA THR A 35 -4.33 -1.30 -9.14
C THR A 35 -3.74 -0.29 -8.16
N GLY A 36 -2.66 -0.70 -7.51
CA GLY A 36 -1.89 0.14 -6.60
C GLY A 36 -0.41 -0.24 -6.63
N SER A 37 0.32 0.36 -5.75
CA SER A 37 1.74 0.11 -5.52
C SER A 37 1.98 -0.30 -4.07
N GLY A 38 3.12 -0.90 -3.81
CA GLY A 38 3.56 -1.23 -2.47
C GLY A 38 5.06 -1.44 -2.39
N ALA A 39 5.54 -1.67 -1.19
CA ALA A 39 6.94 -2.02 -0.96
C ALA A 39 7.07 -3.13 0.06
N VAL A 40 8.07 -3.99 -0.12
CA VAL A 40 8.44 -4.97 0.90
C VAL A 40 9.18 -4.27 2.04
N VAL A 41 8.66 -4.44 3.24
CA VAL A 41 9.25 -3.95 4.50
C VAL A 41 9.38 -5.11 5.49
N LEU A 42 10.08 -4.91 6.59
CA LEU A 42 10.07 -5.84 7.72
C LEU A 42 9.01 -5.40 8.74
N TYR A 43 8.18 -6.36 9.16
CA TYR A 43 7.25 -6.22 10.26
C TYR A 43 7.34 -7.48 11.13
N SER A 44 7.64 -7.31 12.43
CA SER A 44 7.91 -8.44 13.34
C SER A 44 8.90 -9.47 12.75
N ASN A 45 10.00 -8.99 12.16
CA ASN A 45 11.05 -9.77 11.50
C ASN A 45 10.59 -10.60 10.27
N GLN A 46 9.40 -10.37 9.76
CA GLN A 46 8.88 -11.01 8.55
C GLN A 46 8.80 -10.01 7.40
N LYS A 47 9.03 -10.47 6.18
CA LYS A 47 8.78 -9.67 4.98
C LYS A 47 7.27 -9.56 4.75
N VAL A 48 6.79 -8.33 4.67
CA VAL A 48 5.40 -7.99 4.40
C VAL A 48 5.34 -6.92 3.32
N VAL A 49 4.16 -6.71 2.75
CA VAL A 49 3.93 -5.65 1.78
C VAL A 49 3.23 -4.50 2.47
N LEU A 50 3.85 -3.33 2.47
CA LEU A 50 3.27 -2.07 2.89
C LEU A 50 2.55 -1.44 1.69
N THR A 51 1.31 -0.98 1.89
CA THR A 51 0.50 -0.29 0.88
C THR A 51 -0.52 0.64 1.54
N ALA A 52 -1.32 1.37 0.73
CA ALA A 52 -2.41 2.20 1.23
C ALA A 52 -3.63 1.35 1.66
N ALA A 53 -4.31 1.76 2.74
CA ALA A 53 -5.46 1.03 3.25
C ALA A 53 -6.62 1.01 2.24
N HIS A 54 -6.84 2.08 1.48
CA HIS A 54 -7.88 2.11 0.47
C HIS A 54 -7.65 1.12 -0.71
N ILE A 55 -6.44 0.55 -0.85
CA ILE A 55 -6.14 -0.53 -1.81
C ILE A 55 -6.56 -1.88 -1.22
N CYS A 56 -6.44 -2.07 0.10
CA CYS A 56 -6.69 -3.34 0.78
C CYS A 56 -8.00 -3.39 1.57
N ALA A 57 -8.73 -2.27 1.70
CA ALA A 57 -9.99 -2.22 2.42
C ALA A 57 -11.09 -2.95 1.64
N GLN A 58 -11.68 -3.95 2.27
CA GLN A 58 -12.75 -4.77 1.68
C GLN A 58 -14.09 -4.02 1.63
N ASP A 59 -14.32 -3.06 2.53
CA ASP A 59 -15.63 -2.46 2.80
C ASP A 59 -16.15 -1.53 1.69
N LYS A 60 -15.31 -1.15 0.74
CA LYS A 60 -15.73 -0.21 -0.33
C LYS A 60 -16.61 -0.83 -1.41
N PHE A 61 -16.65 -2.16 -1.48
CA PHE A 61 -17.34 -2.88 -2.56
C PHE A 61 -18.69 -3.50 -2.14
N ASP A 62 -19.09 -3.39 -0.87
CA ASP A 62 -20.42 -3.78 -0.39
C ASP A 62 -21.55 -3.00 -1.08
N ARG A 63 -21.21 -1.98 -1.87
CA ARG A 63 -22.17 -1.17 -2.64
C ARG A 63 -22.53 -1.76 -4.00
N ILE A 64 -21.93 -2.87 -4.43
CA ILE A 64 -22.36 -3.55 -5.65
C ILE A 64 -23.47 -4.54 -5.28
N PRO A 65 -24.75 -4.20 -5.50
CA PRO A 65 -25.85 -5.05 -5.06
C PRO A 65 -25.89 -6.33 -5.89
N ARG A 66 -26.09 -7.47 -5.20
CA ARG A 66 -26.70 -8.68 -5.71
C ARG A 66 -25.85 -9.82 -6.26
N ARG A 67 -24.51 -9.87 -6.05
CA ARG A 67 -23.78 -11.14 -6.30
C ARG A 67 -22.78 -11.41 -5.19
N PRO A 68 -22.67 -12.66 -4.69
CA PRO A 68 -21.58 -13.01 -3.80
C PRO A 68 -20.27 -12.73 -4.51
N MET A 69 -19.46 -11.86 -3.93
CA MET A 69 -18.17 -11.42 -4.49
C MET A 69 -17.09 -11.71 -3.47
N GLN A 70 -16.14 -12.53 -3.85
CA GLN A 70 -14.96 -12.77 -3.05
C GLN A 70 -13.83 -11.92 -3.56
N GLN A 71 -13.35 -11.01 -2.74
CA GLN A 71 -12.20 -10.16 -3.05
C GLN A 71 -10.90 -10.86 -2.65
N TYR A 72 -9.87 -10.71 -3.47
CA TYR A 72 -8.52 -11.16 -3.16
C TYR A 72 -7.48 -10.20 -3.72
N PHE A 73 -6.30 -10.24 -3.15
CA PHE A 73 -5.19 -9.36 -3.52
C PHE A 73 -4.05 -10.16 -4.11
N LYS A 74 -3.48 -9.62 -5.18
CA LYS A 74 -2.31 -10.15 -5.84
C LYS A 74 -1.22 -9.09 -5.84
N VAL A 75 -0.02 -9.44 -5.44
CA VAL A 75 1.15 -8.58 -5.63
C VAL A 75 2.07 -9.18 -6.67
N ILE A 76 2.65 -8.32 -7.48
CA ILE A 76 3.47 -8.69 -8.62
C ILE A 76 4.80 -7.97 -8.50
N ASP A 77 5.89 -8.72 -8.52
CA ASP A 77 7.23 -8.16 -8.45
C ASP A 77 7.74 -7.74 -9.84
N ARG A 78 8.90 -7.09 -9.87
CA ARG A 78 9.55 -6.64 -11.11
C ARG A 78 9.96 -7.78 -12.06
N LYS A 79 10.02 -9.04 -11.58
CA LYS A 79 10.26 -10.23 -12.40
C LYS A 79 8.97 -10.88 -12.90
N ASN A 80 7.83 -10.21 -12.69
CA ASN A 80 6.49 -10.72 -12.95
C ASN A 80 6.09 -11.96 -12.12
N LYS A 81 6.80 -12.21 -11.00
CA LYS A 81 6.36 -13.23 -10.06
C LYS A 81 5.18 -12.73 -9.26
N GLU A 82 4.13 -13.54 -9.21
CA GLU A 82 2.88 -13.24 -8.54
C GLU A 82 2.81 -13.91 -7.18
N TYR A 83 2.23 -13.21 -6.21
CA TYR A 83 1.96 -13.71 -4.86
C TYR A 83 0.51 -13.35 -4.49
N ILE A 84 -0.24 -14.31 -3.98
CA ILE A 84 -1.53 -14.03 -3.34
C ILE A 84 -1.23 -13.58 -1.92
N VAL A 85 -1.90 -12.54 -1.48
CA VAL A 85 -1.67 -11.92 -0.18
C VAL A 85 -2.96 -11.71 0.58
N GLU A 86 -2.87 -11.66 1.91
CA GLU A 86 -3.96 -11.37 2.83
C GLU A 86 -3.65 -10.13 3.65
N VAL A 87 -4.69 -9.44 4.10
CA VAL A 87 -4.58 -8.28 4.99
C VAL A 87 -4.30 -8.78 6.41
N ILE A 88 -3.22 -8.31 7.04
CA ILE A 88 -2.91 -8.64 8.43
C ILE A 88 -3.09 -7.45 9.38
N LYS A 89 -2.97 -6.22 8.86
CA LYS A 89 -3.16 -4.99 9.65
C LYS A 89 -3.48 -3.84 8.73
N TYR A 90 -4.40 -2.97 9.12
CA TYR A 90 -4.60 -1.69 8.43
C TYR A 90 -5.05 -0.60 9.39
N ASP A 91 -4.83 0.63 9.01
CA ASP A 91 -5.32 1.85 9.65
C ASP A 91 -6.01 2.70 8.58
N ALA A 92 -7.33 2.87 8.71
CA ALA A 92 -8.12 3.62 7.73
C ALA A 92 -7.95 5.14 7.87
N ASP A 93 -7.63 5.64 9.08
CA ASP A 93 -7.45 7.08 9.34
C ASP A 93 -6.12 7.59 8.77
N ASP A 94 -5.08 6.76 8.81
CA ASP A 94 -3.76 7.05 8.26
C ASP A 94 -3.55 6.46 6.86
N ASP A 95 -4.55 5.72 6.37
CA ASP A 95 -4.53 5.06 5.07
C ASP A 95 -3.32 4.13 4.87
N ILE A 96 -2.98 3.34 5.89
CA ILE A 96 -1.85 2.40 5.88
C ILE A 96 -2.34 0.96 5.98
N CYS A 97 -1.76 0.05 5.20
CA CYS A 97 -2.09 -1.37 5.22
C CYS A 97 -0.85 -2.26 5.08
N ILE A 98 -0.87 -3.39 5.78
CA ILE A 98 0.13 -4.46 5.66
C ILE A 98 -0.54 -5.72 5.13
N LEU A 99 0.08 -6.30 4.09
CA LEU A 99 -0.32 -7.55 3.48
C LEU A 99 0.78 -8.61 3.69
N ARG A 100 0.37 -9.85 3.94
CA ARG A 100 1.25 -11.01 4.07
C ARG A 100 1.01 -11.97 2.90
N SER A 101 2.09 -12.52 2.32
CA SER A 101 1.98 -13.55 1.29
C SER A 101 1.49 -14.86 1.89
N ILE A 102 0.53 -15.50 1.21
CA ILE A 102 0.02 -16.85 1.54
C ILE A 102 0.46 -17.91 0.53
N THR A 103 1.17 -17.52 -0.53
CA THR A 103 1.65 -18.43 -1.59
C THR A 103 3.17 -18.64 -1.58
N GLY A 104 3.81 -18.37 -0.44
CA GLY A 104 5.26 -18.52 -0.24
C GLY A 104 5.95 -17.22 0.12
N ASP A 105 7.24 -17.30 0.38
CA ASP A 105 8.04 -16.16 0.83
C ASP A 105 8.21 -15.11 -0.27
N LEU A 106 8.15 -13.85 0.13
CA LEU A 106 8.44 -12.72 -0.75
C LEU A 106 9.93 -12.71 -1.12
N GLU A 107 10.25 -12.96 -2.39
CA GLU A 107 11.63 -12.90 -2.90
C GLU A 107 12.22 -11.48 -2.94
N PRO A 108 11.44 -10.42 -3.28
CA PRO A 108 11.96 -9.07 -3.33
C PRO A 108 12.70 -8.67 -2.06
N SER A 109 13.70 -7.79 -2.22
CA SER A 109 14.43 -7.23 -1.08
C SER A 109 13.50 -6.33 -0.28
N PHE A 110 13.63 -6.31 1.04
CA PHE A 110 12.96 -5.31 1.86
C PHE A 110 13.75 -3.99 1.87
N VAL A 111 13.04 -2.89 2.17
CA VAL A 111 13.66 -1.60 2.47
C VAL A 111 13.62 -1.31 3.97
N PRO A 112 14.69 -0.73 4.52
CA PRO A 112 14.67 -0.26 5.90
C PRO A 112 13.77 0.98 6.00
N VAL A 113 13.08 1.11 7.13
CA VAL A 113 12.44 2.37 7.52
C VAL A 113 13.53 3.29 8.06
N SER A 114 13.53 4.54 7.66
CA SER A 114 14.49 5.54 8.15
C SER A 114 14.39 5.67 9.68
N LEU A 115 15.50 5.91 10.34
CA LEU A 115 15.52 6.23 11.78
C LEU A 115 15.24 7.71 12.09
N LYS A 116 15.10 8.52 11.05
CA LYS A 116 14.85 9.96 11.18
C LYS A 116 13.68 10.38 10.30
N ALA A 117 12.84 11.26 10.83
CA ALA A 117 11.83 11.94 10.05
C ALA A 117 12.48 12.80 8.96
N PRO A 118 11.81 13.01 7.81
CA PRO A 118 12.31 13.90 6.77
C PRO A 118 12.33 15.34 7.26
N GLU A 119 13.35 16.11 6.82
CA GLU A 119 13.49 17.53 7.10
C GLU A 119 12.86 18.39 6.00
N TYR A 120 12.41 19.59 6.34
CA TYR A 120 11.87 20.53 5.35
C TYR A 120 12.84 20.76 4.20
N ALA A 121 12.31 20.69 2.97
CA ALA A 121 13.05 20.77 1.71
C ALA A 121 14.05 19.61 1.47
N GLU A 122 13.96 18.51 2.23
CA GLU A 122 14.73 17.31 1.94
C GLU A 122 14.31 16.72 0.59
N HIS A 123 15.31 16.34 -0.22
CA HIS A 123 15.09 15.62 -1.47
C HIS A 123 14.58 14.21 -1.20
N VAL A 124 13.46 13.86 -1.86
CA VAL A 124 12.79 12.57 -1.72
C VAL A 124 12.56 11.92 -3.08
N TYR A 125 12.40 10.61 -3.07
CA TYR A 125 12.21 9.80 -4.26
C TYR A 125 11.01 8.88 -4.06
N ASN A 126 10.18 8.75 -5.08
CA ASN A 126 9.07 7.82 -5.11
C ASN A 126 9.28 6.82 -6.24
N LEU A 127 9.08 5.55 -5.96
CA LEU A 127 9.07 4.48 -6.94
C LEU A 127 7.67 3.86 -6.94
N ALA A 128 6.99 3.95 -8.07
CA ALA A 128 5.58 3.59 -8.17
C ALA A 128 5.30 2.73 -9.40
N ALA A 129 4.11 2.12 -9.41
CA ALA A 129 3.51 1.46 -10.56
C ALA A 129 2.32 2.29 -11.10
N PRO A 130 2.56 3.51 -11.63
CA PRO A 130 1.48 4.35 -12.12
C PRO A 130 0.69 3.59 -13.20
N VAL A 131 -0.65 3.64 -13.13
CA VAL A 131 -1.54 2.92 -14.05
C VAL A 131 -1.22 1.42 -14.16
N GLY A 132 -0.60 0.85 -13.10
CA GLY A 132 -0.18 -0.55 -13.11
C GLY A 132 1.07 -0.85 -13.95
N VAL A 133 1.81 0.16 -14.41
CA VAL A 133 2.99 -0.03 -15.24
C VAL A 133 4.22 -0.31 -14.37
N ILE A 134 4.48 -1.58 -14.16
CA ILE A 134 5.82 -2.12 -13.85
C ILE A 134 6.07 -3.18 -14.92
N GLN A 135 7.11 -3.05 -15.73
CA GLN A 135 7.52 -4.04 -16.71
C GLN A 135 9.00 -4.37 -16.55
N GLY A 136 9.28 -5.61 -16.11
CA GLY A 136 10.65 -6.10 -15.98
C GLY A 136 11.49 -5.18 -15.11
N GLU A 137 12.62 -4.72 -15.62
CA GLU A 137 13.53 -3.83 -14.89
C GLU A 137 13.07 -2.35 -14.83
N MET A 138 11.98 -1.99 -15.54
CA MET A 138 11.48 -0.63 -15.54
C MET A 138 10.55 -0.41 -14.35
N VAL A 139 11.01 0.38 -13.38
CA VAL A 139 10.21 0.91 -12.28
C VAL A 139 10.28 2.43 -12.38
N PRO A 140 9.17 3.12 -12.65
CA PRO A 140 9.15 4.58 -12.70
C PRO A 140 9.66 5.19 -11.39
N ILE A 141 10.55 6.17 -11.51
CA ILE A 141 11.09 6.93 -10.38
C ILE A 141 10.72 8.40 -10.55
N PHE A 142 10.18 8.96 -9.49
CA PHE A 142 9.85 10.37 -9.39
C PHE A 142 10.66 10.98 -8.25
N SER A 143 11.00 12.25 -8.36
CA SER A 143 11.71 12.99 -7.31
C SER A 143 10.98 14.27 -6.96
N GLY A 144 11.17 14.73 -5.74
CA GLY A 144 10.58 15.95 -5.23
C GLY A 144 11.19 16.35 -3.91
N LEU A 145 10.47 17.19 -3.16
CA LEU A 145 10.87 17.70 -1.87
C LEU A 145 9.79 17.38 -0.83
N PHE A 146 10.21 17.20 0.40
CA PHE A 146 9.30 17.19 1.54
C PHE A 146 8.94 18.63 1.93
N PHE A 147 7.64 18.96 1.95
CA PHE A 147 7.16 20.30 2.29
C PHE A 147 6.87 20.51 3.77
N GLY A 148 6.84 19.44 4.55
CA GLY A 148 6.40 19.47 5.92
C GLY A 148 5.08 18.75 6.14
N LYS A 149 4.47 19.00 7.29
CA LYS A 149 3.21 18.39 7.70
C LYS A 149 2.22 19.44 8.17
N ALA A 150 0.93 19.19 7.97
CA ALA A 150 -0.14 20.07 8.41
C ALA A 150 -1.40 19.25 8.75
N LYS A 151 -2.28 19.85 9.56
CA LYS A 151 -3.61 19.27 9.80
C LYS A 151 -4.40 19.22 8.49
N ASN A 152 -4.96 18.07 8.21
CA ASN A 152 -5.79 17.89 7.04
C ASN A 152 -7.21 18.37 7.33
N ILE A 153 -7.55 19.55 6.82
CA ILE A 153 -8.89 20.13 6.97
C ILE A 153 -9.91 19.41 6.08
N MET A 154 -9.47 18.72 5.02
CA MET A 154 -10.36 18.14 4.00
C MET A 154 -10.66 16.65 4.19
N PHE A 155 -9.73 15.87 4.79
CA PHE A 155 -9.81 14.40 4.78
C PHE A 155 -9.77 13.75 6.17
N GLY A 156 -9.68 14.50 7.25
CA GLY A 156 -9.68 13.91 8.58
C GLY A 156 -9.04 14.77 9.67
N LYS A 157 -8.99 14.22 10.87
CA LYS A 157 -8.48 14.91 12.06
C LYS A 157 -6.96 14.89 12.20
N ASN A 158 -6.29 14.03 11.42
CA ASN A 158 -4.86 13.74 11.56
C ASN A 158 -4.00 14.70 10.75
N GLU A 159 -2.78 14.94 11.23
CA GLU A 159 -1.75 15.58 10.40
C GLU A 159 -1.36 14.66 9.26
N ILE A 160 -1.09 15.26 8.10
CA ILE A 160 -0.57 14.59 6.91
C ILE A 160 0.72 15.27 6.46
N ALA A 161 1.56 14.48 5.82
CA ALA A 161 2.80 14.93 5.19
C ALA A 161 2.58 15.29 3.73
N PHE A 162 3.26 16.32 3.24
CA PHE A 162 3.16 16.85 1.89
C PHE A 162 4.50 16.75 1.17
N TYR A 163 4.46 16.27 -0.09
CA TYR A 163 5.63 16.10 -0.94
C TYR A 163 5.36 16.65 -2.34
N SER A 164 6.38 17.28 -2.98
CA SER A 164 6.29 17.73 -4.37
C SER A 164 6.56 16.60 -5.38
N ILE A 165 5.90 15.48 -5.19
CA ILE A 165 6.05 14.31 -6.04
C ILE A 165 4.82 14.19 -6.94
N PRO A 166 4.98 14.05 -8.26
CA PRO A 166 3.85 13.74 -9.13
C PRO A 166 3.35 12.33 -8.87
N ALA A 167 2.02 12.16 -8.78
CA ALA A 167 1.40 10.86 -8.67
C ALA A 167 0.05 10.85 -9.40
N ILE A 168 -0.36 9.67 -9.85
CA ILE A 168 -1.62 9.42 -10.54
C ILE A 168 -2.20 8.09 -10.06
N GLY A 169 -3.37 7.69 -10.58
CA GLY A 169 -3.97 6.39 -10.29
C GLY A 169 -2.96 5.24 -10.45
N GLY A 170 -2.92 4.32 -9.50
CA GLY A 170 -1.92 3.25 -9.39
C GLY A 170 -0.68 3.62 -8.57
N SER A 171 -0.42 4.91 -8.28
CA SER A 171 0.66 5.31 -7.38
C SER A 171 0.31 5.11 -5.90
N SER A 172 -0.97 4.94 -5.54
CA SER A 172 -1.41 4.67 -4.16
C SER A 172 -0.64 3.51 -3.55
N GLY A 173 -0.11 3.69 -2.33
CA GLY A 173 0.70 2.71 -1.63
C GLY A 173 2.17 2.70 -2.02
N SER A 174 2.60 3.50 -3.01
CA SER A 174 4.01 3.54 -3.41
C SER A 174 4.89 4.17 -2.33
N PRO A 175 6.08 3.60 -2.09
CA PRO A 175 6.99 4.09 -1.06
C PRO A 175 7.65 5.41 -1.45
N ILE A 176 7.87 6.25 -0.44
CA ILE A 176 8.67 7.47 -0.54
C ILE A 176 9.96 7.25 0.24
N PHE A 177 11.09 7.54 -0.39
CA PHE A 177 12.43 7.28 0.12
C PHE A 177 13.23 8.58 0.30
N ASN A 178 14.11 8.57 1.27
CA ASN A 178 15.19 9.56 1.37
C ASN A 178 16.31 9.24 0.36
N SER A 179 17.36 10.09 0.30
CA SER A 179 18.52 9.90 -0.58
C SER A 179 19.31 8.61 -0.32
N LYS A 180 19.19 8.02 0.88
CA LYS A 180 19.83 6.75 1.23
C LYS A 180 19.01 5.53 0.77
N GLY A 181 17.78 5.72 0.28
CA GLY A 181 16.86 4.66 -0.09
C GLY A 181 16.15 4.04 1.10
N GLU A 182 16.04 4.76 2.22
CA GLU A 182 15.26 4.38 3.39
C GLU A 182 13.84 4.93 3.28
N LEU A 183 12.86 4.15 3.72
CA LEU A 183 11.44 4.52 3.69
C LEU A 183 11.16 5.65 4.69
N ILE A 184 10.54 6.73 4.22
CA ILE A 184 10.13 7.89 5.02
C ILE A 184 8.65 8.25 4.89
N GLY A 185 7.94 7.64 3.97
CA GLY A 185 6.53 7.89 3.70
C GLY A 185 5.97 6.94 2.66
N MET A 186 4.69 7.11 2.38
CA MET A 186 3.97 6.29 1.41
C MET A 186 2.85 7.13 0.78
N VAL A 187 2.76 7.10 -0.55
CA VAL A 187 1.71 7.81 -1.29
C VAL A 187 0.34 7.26 -0.93
N HIS A 188 -0.53 8.07 -0.35
CA HIS A 188 -1.92 7.69 -0.18
C HIS A 188 -2.87 8.45 -1.12
N SER A 189 -2.61 9.73 -1.40
CA SER A 189 -3.44 10.52 -2.31
C SER A 189 -2.65 11.65 -2.94
N VAL A 190 -3.27 12.32 -3.89
CA VAL A 190 -2.76 13.53 -4.54
C VAL A 190 -3.72 14.67 -4.31
N HIS A 191 -3.21 15.89 -4.30
CA HIS A 191 -4.07 17.06 -4.22
C HIS A 191 -4.86 17.19 -5.52
N TYR A 192 -6.20 17.29 -5.43
CA TYR A 192 -7.10 17.20 -6.58
C TYR A 192 -6.89 18.30 -7.65
N ARG A 193 -6.29 19.43 -7.30
CA ARG A 193 -5.95 20.52 -8.24
C ARG A 193 -4.46 20.54 -8.63
N PHE A 194 -3.60 19.85 -7.88
CA PHE A 194 -2.15 19.89 -8.07
C PHE A 194 -1.60 18.47 -8.01
N HIS A 195 -1.58 17.77 -9.15
CA HIS A 195 -1.07 16.40 -9.25
C HIS A 195 0.42 16.25 -8.91
N HIS A 196 1.12 17.37 -8.68
CA HIS A 196 2.49 17.40 -8.20
C HIS A 196 2.60 17.50 -6.68
N ILE A 197 1.48 17.52 -5.96
CA ILE A 197 1.46 17.48 -4.50
C ILE A 197 0.86 16.16 -4.06
N THR A 198 1.73 15.33 -3.50
CA THR A 198 1.38 14.02 -2.95
C THR A 198 1.23 14.11 -1.44
N LEU A 199 0.26 13.39 -0.92
CA LEU A 199 -0.09 13.29 0.48
C LEU A 199 0.30 11.90 1.01
N SER A 200 0.73 11.86 2.26
CA SER A 200 1.11 10.64 2.99
C SER A 200 0.70 10.75 4.45
N ALA A 201 0.52 9.64 5.15
CA ALA A 201 0.62 9.65 6.60
C ALA A 201 1.95 10.30 7.03
N THR A 202 1.99 10.94 8.21
CA THR A 202 3.26 11.46 8.71
C THR A 202 4.23 10.32 8.98
N TYR A 203 5.53 10.62 8.93
CA TYR A 203 6.59 9.66 9.22
C TYR A 203 6.37 9.00 10.59
N GLU A 204 6.03 9.76 11.62
CA GLU A 204 5.83 9.27 12.98
C GLU A 204 4.67 8.25 13.06
N ARG A 205 3.59 8.49 12.31
CA ARG A 205 2.46 7.57 12.26
C ARG A 205 2.80 6.29 11.51
N LEU A 206 3.49 6.41 10.38
CA LEU A 206 3.99 5.26 9.63
C LEU A 206 4.98 4.44 10.48
N TRP A 207 5.91 5.10 11.17
CA TRP A 207 6.85 4.47 12.08
C TRP A 207 6.15 3.71 13.20
N ASN A 208 5.20 4.35 13.88
CA ASN A 208 4.44 3.73 14.96
C ASN A 208 3.62 2.54 14.44
N PHE A 209 2.99 2.67 13.27
CA PHE A 209 2.21 1.60 12.67
C PHE A 209 3.07 0.35 12.40
N LEU A 210 4.31 0.53 11.94
CA LEU A 210 5.24 -0.56 11.63
C LEU A 210 5.92 -1.17 12.87
N ASN A 211 6.09 -0.40 13.96
CA ASN A 211 6.89 -0.82 15.12
C ASN A 211 6.07 -1.12 16.38
N VAL A 212 4.82 -0.68 16.46
CA VAL A 212 3.96 -1.02 17.61
C VAL A 212 3.42 -2.43 17.44
N GLU A 213 3.94 -3.36 18.23
CA GLU A 213 3.44 -4.73 18.30
C GLU A 213 1.98 -4.78 18.77
N HIS A 214 1.27 -5.78 18.28
CA HIS A 214 -0.14 -6.09 18.51
C HIS A 214 -0.50 -6.40 19.98
N THR A 215 -0.20 -5.55 20.93
CA THR A 215 -0.65 -5.75 22.31
C THR A 215 -2.15 -5.45 22.51
N GLN A 216 -2.84 -4.82 21.55
CA GLN A 216 -4.23 -4.36 21.73
C GLN A 216 -5.32 -5.19 21.06
N ILE A 217 -5.02 -6.04 20.09
CA ILE A 217 -6.08 -6.81 19.39
C ILE A 217 -6.54 -8.03 20.20
N ILE A 218 -5.74 -8.55 21.11
CA ILE A 218 -6.13 -9.71 21.95
C ILE A 218 -7.13 -9.30 23.05
N GLN A 219 -7.23 -8.04 23.44
CA GLN A 219 -8.20 -7.60 24.44
C GLN A 219 -9.63 -7.42 23.92
N CYS A 220 -9.84 -7.07 22.66
CA CYS A 220 -11.18 -6.90 22.10
C CYS A 220 -11.92 -8.22 21.82
N GLN A 221 -11.22 -9.29 21.47
CA GLN A 221 -11.88 -10.59 21.22
C GLN A 221 -12.30 -11.35 22.48
N LYS A 222 -11.76 -11.01 23.65
CA LYS A 222 -12.18 -11.62 24.94
C LYS A 222 -13.43 -10.99 25.58
N GLN A 223 -13.89 -9.84 25.11
CA GLN A 223 -15.09 -9.16 25.65
C GLN A 223 -16.41 -9.58 24.97
N TYR A 224 -16.37 -10.39 23.91
CA TYR A 224 -17.58 -10.85 23.22
C TYR A 224 -17.89 -12.34 23.43
N GLN A 225 -17.28 -12.98 24.47
CA GLN A 225 -17.58 -14.37 24.86
C GLN A 225 -18.12 -14.46 26.30
N HIS A 226 -18.96 -13.51 26.73
CA HIS A 226 -19.79 -13.67 27.92
C HIS A 226 -21.20 -13.19 27.64
#